data_49f41665274c2a9627d9e0f5d474bcb9
#
_entry.id   49f41665274c2a9627d9e0f5d474bcb9
#
_cell.length_a   1.000
_cell.length_b   1.000
_cell.length_c   1.000
_cell.angle_alpha   90.00
_cell.angle_beta   90.00
_cell.angle_gamma   90.00
#
_symmetry.space_group_name_H-M   'P 1'
#
loop_
_entity.id
_entity.type
_entity.pdbx_description
1 polymer ?
#
loop_
_entity_poly.entity_id
_entity_poly.type
_entity_poly.pdbx_seq_one_letter_code
_entity_poly.pdbx_strand_id
1 'polypeptide(L)'
;MPIVTGQDTAKTRRKLTAGGKTVSYFSIPAAQEAGLGDFSKLPASLKVVLENMLRFEDGGFTVSVDDIKAFAEWATLGGKNPREIAYRPARVLMQDFTGVPAVVDLAAMRDGIKALGGDAKKINPLVPVDLVIDHSVMIDEFGTPRAFQKNVDLEYERNMERYQFLKWGQGAFDNFRVVPPGTGICHQ
;
A
#
# COMPACT_ATOMS: atom_id res chain seq x y z
N MET A 1 -3.21 20.45 12.16
CA MET A 1 -4.24 19.60 12.78
C MET A 1 -4.11 18.20 12.17
N PRO A 2 -4.34 17.12 12.91
CA PRO A 2 -4.38 15.80 12.30
C PRO A 2 -5.55 15.74 11.32
N ILE A 3 -5.31 15.14 10.13
CA ILE A 3 -6.35 14.92 9.13
C ILE A 3 -7.26 13.82 9.66
N VAL A 4 -8.55 14.10 9.77
CA VAL A 4 -9.56 13.13 10.19
C VAL A 4 -10.06 12.41 8.94
N THR A 5 -9.67 11.17 8.76
CA THR A 5 -10.14 10.30 7.68
C THR A 5 -11.38 9.51 8.13
N GLY A 6 -12.20 9.09 7.16
CA GLY A 6 -13.37 8.29 7.43
C GLY A 6 -14.52 9.08 8.07
N GLN A 7 -14.74 10.30 7.60
CA GLN A 7 -15.84 11.17 8.06
C GLN A 7 -17.20 10.55 7.77
N ASP A 8 -17.28 9.72 6.70
CA ASP A 8 -18.52 9.02 6.30
C ASP A 8 -19.73 9.98 6.20
N THR A 9 -19.52 11.11 5.52
CA THR A 9 -20.52 12.15 5.34
C THR A 9 -21.85 11.60 4.80
N ALA A 10 -21.79 10.60 3.91
CA ALA A 10 -22.95 9.94 3.32
C ALA A 10 -23.51 8.80 4.19
N LYS A 11 -22.95 8.53 5.39
CA LYS A 11 -23.39 7.48 6.33
C LYS A 11 -23.46 6.10 5.68
N THR A 12 -22.43 5.72 4.97
CA THR A 12 -22.37 4.47 4.19
C THR A 12 -21.81 3.28 4.98
N ARG A 13 -21.22 3.51 6.15
CA ARG A 13 -20.63 2.47 6.98
C ARG A 13 -21.67 1.46 7.47
N ARG A 14 -21.38 0.17 7.27
CA ARG A 14 -22.22 -0.97 7.67
C ARG A 14 -21.38 -2.03 8.37
N LYS A 15 -22.07 -2.99 9.00
CA LYS A 15 -21.44 -4.17 9.60
C LYS A 15 -21.84 -5.42 8.81
N LEU A 16 -20.89 -6.31 8.64
CA LEU A 16 -21.09 -7.64 8.06
C LEU A 16 -20.54 -8.67 9.03
N THR A 17 -21.35 -9.68 9.35
CA THR A 17 -20.89 -10.83 10.14
C THR A 17 -20.75 -12.03 9.22
N ALA A 18 -19.52 -12.55 9.11
CA ALA A 18 -19.20 -13.73 8.30
C ALA A 18 -18.12 -14.54 9.01
N GLY A 19 -18.22 -15.87 8.99
CA GLY A 19 -17.24 -16.77 9.61
C GLY A 19 -17.00 -16.50 11.11
N GLY A 20 -18.03 -16.08 11.85
CA GLY A 20 -17.92 -15.74 13.29
C GLY A 20 -17.22 -14.40 13.59
N LYS A 21 -16.83 -13.63 12.55
CA LYS A 21 -16.21 -12.30 12.69
C LYS A 21 -17.15 -11.22 12.22
N THR A 22 -17.22 -10.11 12.97
CA THR A 22 -17.95 -8.91 12.54
C THR A 22 -16.94 -7.87 12.04
N VAL A 23 -17.11 -7.45 10.79
CA VAL A 23 -16.26 -6.45 10.13
C VAL A 23 -17.10 -5.25 9.73
N SER A 24 -16.47 -4.08 9.64
CA SER A 24 -17.08 -2.89 9.06
C SER A 24 -16.68 -2.75 7.60
N TYR A 25 -17.63 -2.38 6.76
CA TYR A 25 -17.42 -2.05 5.35
C TYR A 25 -18.21 -0.78 4.98
N PHE A 26 -17.89 -0.18 3.85
CA PHE A 26 -18.61 0.99 3.34
C PHE A 26 -19.49 0.56 2.16
N SER A 27 -20.79 0.72 2.35
CA SER A 27 -21.80 0.16 1.46
C SER A 27 -22.01 1.02 0.22
N ILE A 28 -21.72 0.49 -0.95
CA ILE A 28 -22.01 1.14 -2.24
C ILE A 28 -23.51 1.33 -2.45
N PRO A 29 -24.40 0.36 -2.16
CA PRO A 29 -25.83 0.61 -2.18
C PRO A 29 -26.27 1.78 -1.29
N ALA A 30 -25.75 1.87 -0.07
CA ALA A 30 -26.06 3.01 0.81
C ALA A 30 -25.54 4.35 0.24
N ALA A 31 -24.42 4.36 -0.47
CA ALA A 31 -23.94 5.55 -1.17
C ALA A 31 -24.89 5.99 -2.31
N GLN A 32 -25.48 5.03 -3.03
CA GLN A 32 -26.51 5.30 -4.05
C GLN A 32 -27.79 5.87 -3.41
N GLU A 33 -28.26 5.27 -2.32
CA GLU A 33 -29.42 5.74 -1.56
C GLU A 33 -29.20 7.16 -1.01
N ALA A 34 -27.95 7.49 -0.63
CA ALA A 34 -27.57 8.84 -0.20
C ALA A 34 -27.43 9.85 -1.36
N GLY A 35 -27.71 9.45 -2.60
CA GLY A 35 -27.70 10.34 -3.77
C GLY A 35 -26.31 10.65 -4.33
N LEU A 36 -25.30 9.82 -4.03
CA LEU A 36 -23.95 10.04 -4.58
C LEU A 36 -23.80 9.63 -6.04
N GLY A 37 -24.76 8.85 -6.57
CA GLY A 37 -24.82 8.45 -7.98
C GLY A 37 -25.19 6.99 -8.19
N ASP A 38 -25.36 6.58 -9.44
CA ASP A 38 -25.59 5.17 -9.81
C ASP A 38 -24.26 4.47 -10.09
N PHE A 39 -23.90 3.55 -9.22
CA PHE A 39 -22.67 2.75 -9.31
C PHE A 39 -22.93 1.31 -9.79
N SER A 40 -24.14 0.99 -10.19
CA SER A 40 -24.54 -0.37 -10.57
C SER A 40 -23.72 -0.94 -11.73
N LYS A 41 -23.41 -0.09 -12.72
CA LYS A 41 -22.67 -0.44 -13.94
C LYS A 41 -21.15 -0.43 -13.78
N LEU A 42 -20.61 -0.04 -12.62
CA LEU A 42 -19.15 -0.06 -12.40
C LEU A 42 -18.63 -1.50 -12.39
N PRO A 43 -17.48 -1.75 -13.03
CA PRO A 43 -16.78 -3.03 -12.89
C PRO A 43 -16.35 -3.26 -11.44
N ALA A 44 -16.15 -4.53 -11.07
CA ALA A 44 -15.80 -4.92 -9.69
C ALA A 44 -14.55 -4.21 -9.19
N SER A 45 -13.53 -4.05 -10.03
CA SER A 45 -12.29 -3.32 -9.70
C SER A 45 -12.55 -1.87 -9.28
N LEU A 46 -13.40 -1.15 -10.00
CA LEU A 46 -13.74 0.22 -9.64
C LEU A 46 -14.67 0.30 -8.42
N LYS A 47 -15.48 -0.72 -8.16
CA LYS A 47 -16.24 -0.81 -6.90
C LYS A 47 -15.33 -0.95 -5.68
N VAL A 48 -14.20 -1.66 -5.80
CA VAL A 48 -13.18 -1.74 -4.74
C VAL A 48 -12.54 -0.37 -4.51
N VAL A 49 -12.19 0.35 -5.57
CA VAL A 49 -11.62 1.70 -5.45
C VAL A 49 -12.64 2.68 -4.87
N LEU A 50 -13.89 2.61 -5.29
CA LEU A 50 -14.99 3.43 -4.74
C LEU A 50 -15.19 3.16 -3.23
N GLU A 51 -15.17 1.90 -2.78
CA GLU A 51 -15.26 1.57 -1.35
C GLU A 51 -14.08 2.15 -0.57
N ASN A 52 -12.88 2.12 -1.15
CA ASN A 52 -11.70 2.75 -0.56
C ASN A 52 -11.90 4.26 -0.37
N MET A 53 -12.46 4.95 -1.36
CA MET A 53 -12.74 6.38 -1.24
C MET A 53 -13.83 6.69 -0.22
N LEU A 54 -14.91 5.92 -0.16
CA LEU A 54 -15.94 6.06 0.89
C LEU A 54 -15.34 5.86 2.29
N ARG A 55 -14.40 4.92 2.44
CA ARG A 55 -13.70 4.62 3.69
C ARG A 55 -12.80 5.74 4.17
N PHE A 56 -12.15 6.44 3.24
CA PHE A 56 -11.11 7.43 3.54
C PHE A 56 -11.52 8.86 3.22
N GLU A 57 -12.81 9.11 2.99
CA GLU A 57 -13.35 10.45 2.82
C GLU A 57 -12.92 11.34 4.01
N ASP A 58 -12.35 12.50 3.72
CA ASP A 58 -11.71 13.39 4.70
C ASP A 58 -12.06 14.87 4.49
N GLY A 59 -13.21 15.13 3.88
CA GLY A 59 -13.72 16.48 3.65
C GLY A 59 -13.01 17.22 2.52
N GLY A 60 -12.28 16.49 1.67
CA GLY A 60 -11.63 17.03 0.47
C GLY A 60 -10.16 17.39 0.67
N PHE A 61 -9.53 16.99 1.76
CA PHE A 61 -8.09 17.11 1.87
C PHE A 61 -7.38 16.15 0.90
N THR A 62 -7.78 14.87 0.87
CA THR A 62 -7.35 13.88 -0.13
C THR A 62 -8.53 13.29 -0.89
N VAL A 63 -9.66 13.07 -0.24
CA VAL A 63 -10.87 12.48 -0.82
C VAL A 63 -12.08 13.36 -0.49
N SER A 64 -12.69 13.93 -1.52
CA SER A 64 -13.93 14.70 -1.44
C SER A 64 -15.15 13.84 -1.80
N VAL A 65 -16.32 14.34 -1.42
CA VAL A 65 -17.61 13.77 -1.89
C VAL A 65 -17.74 13.85 -3.42
N ASP A 66 -17.18 14.90 -4.05
CA ASP A 66 -17.22 15.05 -5.50
C ASP A 66 -16.31 14.06 -6.22
N ASP A 67 -15.20 13.63 -5.60
CA ASP A 67 -14.40 12.54 -6.13
C ASP A 67 -15.17 11.22 -6.12
N ILE A 68 -15.96 10.97 -5.10
CA ILE A 68 -16.83 9.79 -5.00
C ILE A 68 -17.91 9.83 -6.09
N LYS A 69 -18.58 10.98 -6.28
CA LYS A 69 -19.60 11.16 -7.34
C LYS A 69 -19.06 10.95 -8.74
N ALA A 70 -17.81 11.28 -9.00
CA ALA A 70 -17.18 11.11 -10.31
C ALA A 70 -17.16 9.65 -10.81
N PHE A 71 -17.24 8.66 -9.90
CA PHE A 71 -17.39 7.26 -10.29
C PHE A 71 -18.70 6.95 -11.01
N ALA A 72 -19.78 7.63 -10.67
CA ALA A 72 -21.05 7.46 -11.39
C ALA A 72 -20.95 7.98 -12.85
N GLU A 73 -20.19 9.04 -13.07
CA GLU A 73 -19.96 9.59 -14.41
C GLU A 73 -19.09 8.67 -15.27
N TRP A 74 -18.17 7.93 -14.67
CA TRP A 74 -17.23 7.07 -15.39
C TRP A 74 -17.94 6.07 -16.31
N ALA A 75 -19.00 5.42 -15.82
CA ALA A 75 -19.77 4.45 -16.60
C ALA A 75 -20.50 5.11 -17.78
N THR A 76 -21.00 6.32 -17.59
CA THR A 76 -21.70 7.09 -18.62
C THR A 76 -20.74 7.60 -19.69
N LEU A 77 -19.54 8.00 -19.30
CA LEU A 77 -18.50 8.53 -20.19
C LEU A 77 -17.65 7.43 -20.85
N GLY A 78 -17.98 6.15 -20.62
CA GLY A 78 -17.24 5.01 -21.18
C GLY A 78 -15.76 4.98 -20.75
N GLY A 79 -15.47 5.37 -19.53
CA GLY A 79 -14.10 5.39 -18.99
C GLY A 79 -13.25 6.59 -19.44
N LYS A 80 -13.81 7.58 -20.10
CA LYS A 80 -13.09 8.75 -20.64
C LYS A 80 -13.08 9.95 -19.68
N ASN A 81 -13.32 9.75 -18.40
CA ASN A 81 -13.22 10.83 -17.40
C ASN A 81 -11.76 10.96 -16.92
N PRO A 82 -11.01 11.99 -17.31
CA PRO A 82 -9.60 12.19 -16.92
C PRO A 82 -9.52 12.83 -15.52
N ARG A 83 -10.02 12.15 -14.50
CA ARG A 83 -9.97 12.65 -13.13
C ARG A 83 -8.94 11.86 -12.31
N GLU A 84 -8.06 12.56 -11.65
CA GLU A 84 -7.20 11.99 -10.63
C GLU A 84 -7.99 11.69 -9.36
N ILE A 85 -7.67 10.56 -8.73
CA ILE A 85 -8.28 10.13 -7.47
C ILE A 85 -7.18 9.70 -6.50
N ALA A 86 -7.40 9.94 -5.21
CA ALA A 86 -6.55 9.40 -4.17
C ALA A 86 -6.94 7.94 -3.88
N TYR A 87 -5.95 7.09 -3.67
CA TYR A 87 -6.12 5.70 -3.27
C TYR A 87 -5.21 5.35 -2.10
N ARG A 88 -5.75 4.73 -1.07
CA ARG A 88 -4.98 4.28 0.09
C ARG A 88 -4.92 2.76 0.11
N PRO A 89 -3.80 2.15 -0.30
CA PRO A 89 -3.64 0.70 -0.26
C PRO A 89 -3.65 0.18 1.18
N ALA A 90 -4.11 -1.05 1.36
CA ALA A 90 -4.05 -1.73 2.66
C ALA A 90 -2.63 -2.22 2.98
N ARG A 91 -1.82 -2.46 1.95
CA ARG A 91 -0.43 -2.91 2.03
C ARG A 91 0.30 -2.55 0.74
N VAL A 92 1.60 -2.27 0.85
CA VAL A 92 2.50 -2.08 -0.29
C VAL A 92 3.45 -3.26 -0.38
N LEU A 93 3.57 -3.84 -1.56
CA LEU A 93 4.57 -4.85 -1.88
C LEU A 93 5.64 -4.20 -2.75
N MET A 94 6.90 -4.31 -2.35
CA MET A 94 8.05 -3.79 -3.08
C MET A 94 8.98 -4.93 -3.46
N GLN A 95 9.55 -4.85 -4.65
CA GLN A 95 10.70 -5.65 -5.02
C GLN A 95 12.01 -4.90 -4.65
N ASP A 96 13.14 -5.56 -4.64
CA ASP A 96 14.38 -5.02 -4.11
C ASP A 96 15.03 -3.92 -4.96
N PHE A 97 14.84 -3.90 -6.28
CA PHE A 97 15.42 -2.84 -7.12
C PHE A 97 14.79 -1.47 -6.92
N THR A 98 13.47 -1.42 -6.76
CA THR A 98 12.74 -0.16 -6.52
C THR A 98 12.48 0.09 -5.04
N GLY A 99 12.41 -0.94 -4.24
CA GLY A 99 12.13 -0.85 -2.81
C GLY A 99 13.30 -0.27 -2.00
N VAL A 100 14.54 -0.65 -2.31
CA VAL A 100 15.73 -0.11 -1.61
C VAL A 100 15.84 1.40 -1.75
N PRO A 101 15.74 2.02 -2.94
CA PRO A 101 15.69 3.48 -3.08
C PRO A 101 14.58 4.14 -2.26
N ALA A 102 13.38 3.56 -2.21
CA ALA A 102 12.29 4.10 -1.41
C ALA A 102 12.60 4.11 0.09
N VAL A 103 13.29 3.07 0.60
CA VAL A 103 13.76 3.04 2.00
C VAL A 103 14.87 4.06 2.24
N VAL A 104 15.75 4.30 1.26
CA VAL A 104 16.77 5.36 1.31
C VAL A 104 16.10 6.74 1.43
N ASP A 105 15.03 7.00 0.66
CA ASP A 105 14.28 8.25 0.75
C ASP A 105 13.67 8.44 2.14
N LEU A 106 13.07 7.40 2.73
CA LEU A 106 12.58 7.45 4.11
C LEU A 106 13.69 7.74 5.13
N ALA A 107 14.89 7.17 4.93
CA ALA A 107 16.04 7.45 5.79
C ALA A 107 16.49 8.91 5.65
N ALA A 108 16.59 9.43 4.43
CA ALA A 108 16.91 10.83 4.14
C ALA A 108 15.87 11.81 4.74
N MET A 109 14.58 11.46 4.68
CA MET A 109 13.52 12.23 5.33
C MET A 109 13.69 12.28 6.85
N ARG A 110 14.15 11.20 7.48
CA ARG A 110 14.48 11.20 8.92
C ARG A 110 15.62 12.16 9.25
N ASP A 111 16.67 12.16 8.44
CA ASP A 111 17.79 13.10 8.62
C ASP A 111 17.32 14.53 8.41
N GLY A 112 16.52 14.81 7.40
CA GLY A 112 15.94 16.13 7.14
C GLY A 112 15.09 16.62 8.29
N ILE A 113 14.16 15.82 8.80
CA ILE A 113 13.31 16.26 9.92
C ILE A 113 14.10 16.48 11.21
N LYS A 114 15.14 15.68 11.45
CA LYS A 114 16.05 15.85 12.57
C LYS A 114 16.84 17.16 12.46
N ALA A 115 17.33 17.49 11.27
CA ALA A 115 18.02 18.74 11.01
C ALA A 115 17.12 19.98 11.25
N LEU A 116 15.81 19.83 11.04
CA LEU A 116 14.79 20.85 11.34
C LEU A 116 14.33 20.86 12.81
N GLY A 117 14.95 20.08 13.69
CA GLY A 117 14.60 19.98 15.10
C GLY A 117 13.36 19.12 15.41
N GLY A 118 12.88 18.32 14.43
CA GLY A 118 11.74 17.45 14.60
C GLY A 118 12.13 16.02 15.05
N ASP A 119 11.11 15.20 15.33
CA ASP A 119 11.29 13.81 15.74
C ASP A 119 11.34 12.89 14.51
N ALA A 120 12.50 12.25 14.29
CA ALA A 120 12.71 11.30 13.19
C ALA A 120 11.75 10.11 13.22
N LYS A 121 11.24 9.71 14.39
CA LYS A 121 10.28 8.61 14.54
C LYS A 121 8.92 8.87 13.90
N LYS A 122 8.63 10.13 13.54
CA LYS A 122 7.41 10.48 12.80
C LYS A 122 7.45 10.03 11.33
N ILE A 123 8.64 9.75 10.80
CA ILE A 123 8.81 9.26 9.43
C ILE A 123 8.77 7.74 9.43
N ASN A 124 7.65 7.19 8.99
CA ASN A 124 7.40 5.75 8.82
C ASN A 124 6.48 5.54 7.61
N PRO A 125 6.47 4.36 7.00
CA PRO A 125 5.40 3.98 6.08
C PRO A 125 4.03 4.10 6.74
N LEU A 126 3.07 4.71 6.06
CA LEU A 126 1.71 4.91 6.58
C LEU A 126 0.86 3.63 6.57
N VAL A 127 1.27 2.65 5.79
CA VAL A 127 0.64 1.33 5.68
C VAL A 127 1.73 0.25 5.73
N PRO A 128 1.39 -1.01 6.05
CA PRO A 128 2.36 -2.10 6.02
C PRO A 128 3.05 -2.23 4.66
N VAL A 129 4.38 -2.33 4.68
CA VAL A 129 5.23 -2.51 3.51
C VAL A 129 6.02 -3.78 3.65
N ASP A 130 5.94 -4.65 2.64
CA ASP A 130 6.79 -5.84 2.50
C ASP A 130 7.75 -5.62 1.33
N LEU A 131 9.07 -5.61 1.61
CA LEU A 131 10.10 -5.59 0.60
C LEU A 131 10.63 -7.01 0.42
N VAL A 132 10.46 -7.56 -0.77
CA VAL A 132 10.85 -8.93 -1.10
C VAL A 132 12.12 -8.92 -1.94
N ILE A 133 13.14 -9.65 -1.47
CA ILE A 133 14.40 -9.84 -2.19
C ILE A 133 14.22 -11.01 -3.15
N ASP A 134 14.10 -10.74 -4.43
CA ASP A 134 13.94 -11.78 -5.45
C ASP A 134 14.53 -11.44 -6.82
N HIS A 135 14.38 -10.22 -7.30
CA HIS A 135 14.81 -9.83 -8.65
C HIS A 135 16.31 -9.62 -8.79
N SER A 136 17.04 -9.43 -7.70
CA SER A 136 18.49 -9.27 -7.69
C SER A 136 19.24 -10.57 -7.51
N VAL A 137 18.57 -11.66 -7.16
CA VAL A 137 19.18 -12.96 -6.90
C VAL A 137 19.66 -13.60 -8.20
N MET A 138 20.95 -13.83 -8.30
CA MET A 138 21.57 -14.53 -9.44
C MET A 138 21.65 -16.03 -9.15
N ILE A 139 21.46 -16.84 -10.18
CA ILE A 139 21.60 -18.30 -10.09
C ILE A 139 22.97 -18.67 -10.65
N ASP A 140 23.93 -18.92 -9.76
CA ASP A 140 25.29 -19.35 -10.10
C ASP A 140 25.42 -20.87 -10.12
N GLU A 141 24.70 -21.54 -9.21
CA GLU A 141 24.70 -22.99 -9.06
C GLU A 141 23.33 -23.55 -9.37
N PHE A 142 23.27 -24.69 -10.04
CA PHE A 142 22.01 -25.32 -10.43
C PHE A 142 22.12 -26.85 -10.49
N GLY A 143 20.97 -27.55 -10.55
CA GLY A 143 20.89 -28.98 -10.79
C GLY A 143 21.41 -29.88 -9.67
N THR A 144 21.71 -29.36 -8.49
CA THR A 144 22.21 -30.13 -7.34
C THR A 144 21.41 -29.79 -6.07
N PRO A 145 21.32 -30.73 -5.09
CA PRO A 145 20.65 -30.46 -3.81
C PRO A 145 21.28 -29.29 -3.01
N ARG A 146 22.52 -28.92 -3.31
CA ARG A 146 23.25 -27.84 -2.61
C ARG A 146 23.14 -26.50 -3.30
N ALA A 147 22.63 -26.45 -4.54
CA ALA A 147 22.59 -25.24 -5.35
C ALA A 147 21.82 -24.11 -4.67
N PHE A 148 20.68 -24.41 -4.07
CA PHE A 148 19.86 -23.41 -3.36
C PHE A 148 20.69 -22.70 -2.26
N GLN A 149 21.29 -23.45 -1.34
CA GLN A 149 22.03 -22.85 -0.24
C GLN A 149 23.24 -22.05 -0.73
N LYS A 150 23.98 -22.58 -1.73
CA LYS A 150 25.12 -21.87 -2.30
C LYS A 150 24.73 -20.53 -2.94
N ASN A 151 23.63 -20.49 -3.68
CA ASN A 151 23.12 -19.24 -4.28
C ASN A 151 22.72 -18.22 -3.19
N VAL A 152 22.09 -18.66 -2.10
CA VAL A 152 21.75 -17.79 -0.98
C VAL A 152 23.02 -17.23 -0.33
N ASP A 153 24.03 -18.07 -0.08
CA ASP A 153 25.29 -17.65 0.53
C ASP A 153 26.02 -16.63 -0.34
N LEU A 154 26.10 -16.87 -1.66
CA LEU A 154 26.70 -15.94 -2.63
C LEU A 154 25.92 -14.61 -2.71
N GLU A 155 24.60 -14.66 -2.64
CA GLU A 155 23.78 -13.46 -2.64
C GLU A 155 24.06 -12.59 -1.40
N TYR A 156 24.15 -13.19 -0.22
CA TYR A 156 24.53 -12.47 1.00
C TYR A 156 25.94 -11.89 0.93
N GLU A 157 26.90 -12.64 0.39
CA GLU A 157 28.28 -12.18 0.24
C GLU A 157 28.35 -10.94 -0.69
N ARG A 158 27.69 -11.00 -1.86
CA ARG A 158 27.70 -9.93 -2.86
C ARG A 158 26.99 -8.67 -2.42
N ASN A 159 25.96 -8.79 -1.61
CA ASN A 159 25.04 -7.71 -1.27
C ASN A 159 24.98 -7.41 0.24
N MET A 160 26.03 -7.71 0.98
CA MET A 160 26.07 -7.59 2.44
C MET A 160 25.66 -6.19 2.93
N GLU A 161 26.21 -5.13 2.33
CA GLU A 161 25.93 -3.74 2.73
C GLU A 161 24.45 -3.41 2.54
N ARG A 162 23.86 -3.81 1.42
CA ARG A 162 22.42 -3.61 1.13
C ARG A 162 21.55 -4.31 2.17
N TYR A 163 21.91 -5.54 2.54
CA TYR A 163 21.12 -6.30 3.52
C TYR A 163 21.31 -5.78 4.94
N GLN A 164 22.48 -5.26 5.29
CA GLN A 164 22.68 -4.56 6.55
C GLN A 164 21.78 -3.30 6.64
N PHE A 165 21.72 -2.52 5.57
CA PHE A 165 20.85 -1.36 5.48
C PHE A 165 19.37 -1.74 5.61
N LEU A 166 18.92 -2.76 4.89
CA LEU A 166 17.52 -3.22 4.97
C LEU A 166 17.18 -3.80 6.35
N LYS A 167 18.09 -4.51 6.97
CA LYS A 167 17.93 -5.02 8.35
C LYS A 167 17.82 -3.87 9.35
N TRP A 168 18.64 -2.83 9.18
CA TRP A 168 18.49 -1.59 9.95
C TRP A 168 17.11 -0.97 9.73
N GLY A 169 16.67 -0.83 8.49
CA GLY A 169 15.37 -0.26 8.13
C GLY A 169 14.21 -1.01 8.78
N GLN A 170 14.24 -2.35 8.79
CA GLN A 170 13.22 -3.17 9.44
C GLN A 170 13.16 -2.93 10.97
N GLY A 171 14.27 -2.62 11.61
CA GLY A 171 14.30 -2.27 13.03
C GLY A 171 14.00 -0.80 13.32
N ALA A 172 14.24 0.07 12.35
CA ALA A 172 14.10 1.52 12.50
C ALA A 172 12.69 2.04 12.16
N PHE A 173 12.03 1.46 11.17
CA PHE A 173 10.70 1.89 10.70
C PHE A 173 9.60 0.98 11.21
N ASP A 174 8.51 1.59 11.69
CA ASP A 174 7.25 0.90 11.88
C ASP A 174 6.64 0.55 10.50
N ASN A 175 5.83 -0.50 10.44
CA ASN A 175 5.16 -0.95 9.21
C ASN A 175 6.10 -1.36 8.06
N PHE A 176 7.35 -1.72 8.34
CA PHE A 176 8.29 -2.17 7.32
C PHE A 176 8.85 -3.56 7.65
N ARG A 177 8.76 -4.46 6.68
CA ARG A 177 9.29 -5.82 6.77
C ARG A 177 10.10 -6.17 5.52
N VAL A 178 11.19 -6.90 5.72
CA VAL A 178 12.01 -7.44 4.63
C VAL A 178 11.84 -8.95 4.58
N VAL A 179 11.54 -9.47 3.40
CA VAL A 179 11.54 -10.91 3.10
C VAL A 179 12.90 -11.26 2.48
N PRO A 180 13.74 -12.06 3.17
CA PRO A 180 15.10 -12.30 2.75
C PRO A 180 15.19 -13.23 1.53
N PRO A 181 16.39 -13.31 0.87
CA PRO A 181 16.63 -14.23 -0.24
C PRO A 181 16.29 -15.67 0.12
N GLY A 182 15.79 -16.43 -0.84
CA GLY A 182 15.43 -17.84 -0.68
C GLY A 182 14.14 -18.11 0.08
N THR A 183 13.36 -17.08 0.43
CA THR A 183 12.09 -17.24 1.16
C THR A 183 10.89 -17.27 0.22
N GLY A 184 10.91 -16.51 -0.86
CA GLY A 184 9.83 -16.41 -1.83
C GLY A 184 10.11 -15.34 -2.85
N ILE A 185 9.14 -15.09 -3.73
CA ILE A 185 9.19 -14.03 -4.73
C ILE A 185 7.99 -13.10 -4.59
N CYS A 186 8.14 -11.85 -5.03
CA CYS A 186 7.10 -10.84 -4.92
C CYS A 186 5.86 -11.14 -5.78
N HIS A 187 5.98 -12.01 -6.76
CA HIS A 187 4.88 -12.38 -7.66
C HIS A 187 4.05 -13.57 -7.17
N GLN A 188 4.36 -14.11 -6.05
CA GLN A 188 3.60 -15.22 -5.43
C GLN A 188 2.31 -14.78 -4.76
#